data_9a21173067baecd03c6caf89b15ba0d0
#
_entry.id   9a21173067baecd03c6caf89b15ba0d0
#
_cell.length_a   1.000
_cell.length_b   1.000
_cell.length_c   1.000
_cell.angle_alpha   90.00
_cell.angle_beta   90.00
_cell.angle_gamma   90.00
#
_symmetry.space_group_name_H-M   'P 1'
#
loop_
_entity.id
_entity.type
_entity.pdbx_description
1 polymer ?
#
loop_
_entity_poly.entity_id
_entity_poly.type
_entity_poly.pdbx_seq_one_letter_code
_entity_poly.pdbx_strand_id
1 'polypeptide(L)'
;MRLVVIAIGRMKQGPERDLAERYRTRFDDIGRKLGFRGLDIHEISESRARDAPARMAEEAAEILAAIPDKSVLVTMDERGNNVDSAAFARHLGQWRDQSIANAVFVIGGADGLSPDLRRKEKLAIAFGAATWPHQMVRVMLLEQLYRAATILAGHPYHRA
;
A
#
# COMPACT_ATOMS: atom_id res chain seq x y z
N MET A 1 1.81 13.93 -6.48
CA MET A 1 2.28 12.84 -5.58
C MET A 1 2.25 11.53 -6.32
N ARG A 2 3.30 10.69 -6.19
CA ARG A 2 3.33 9.32 -6.72
C ARG A 2 2.89 8.35 -5.63
N LEU A 3 2.17 7.29 -5.98
CA LEU A 3 1.86 6.19 -5.06
C LEU A 3 2.74 5.00 -5.38
N VAL A 4 3.27 4.36 -4.36
CA VAL A 4 4.15 3.20 -4.50
C VAL A 4 3.67 2.11 -3.54
N VAL A 5 3.44 0.92 -4.04
CA VAL A 5 3.18 -0.26 -3.22
C VAL A 5 4.44 -1.12 -3.23
N ILE A 6 5.02 -1.36 -2.07
CA ILE A 6 6.13 -2.29 -1.87
C ILE A 6 5.58 -3.53 -1.18
N ALA A 7 5.69 -4.68 -1.81
CA ALA A 7 5.13 -5.92 -1.28
C ALA A 7 6.18 -7.03 -1.26
N ILE A 8 6.29 -7.71 -0.12
CA ILE A 8 7.04 -8.95 -0.02
C ILE A 8 6.26 -10.08 -0.69
N GLY A 9 6.93 -10.86 -1.50
CA GLY A 9 6.34 -11.93 -2.31
C GLY A 9 5.89 -11.46 -3.70
N ARG A 10 6.04 -12.36 -4.66
CA ARG A 10 5.61 -12.13 -6.05
C ARG A 10 4.21 -12.67 -6.25
N MET A 11 3.34 -11.87 -6.81
CA MET A 11 2.01 -12.31 -7.20
C MET A 11 2.08 -13.10 -8.51
N LYS A 12 1.74 -14.38 -8.45
CA LYS A 12 1.69 -15.26 -9.63
C LYS A 12 0.54 -14.87 -10.54
N GLN A 13 0.58 -15.33 -11.79
CA GLN A 13 -0.56 -15.23 -12.70
C GLN A 13 -1.79 -15.90 -12.08
N GLY A 14 -2.93 -15.26 -12.21
CA GLY A 14 -4.19 -15.73 -11.67
C GLY A 14 -5.18 -14.59 -11.40
N PRO A 15 -6.37 -14.93 -10.85
CA PRO A 15 -7.45 -13.98 -10.65
C PRO A 15 -7.06 -12.78 -9.77
N GLU A 16 -6.25 -13.00 -8.74
CA GLU A 16 -5.82 -11.94 -7.81
C GLU A 16 -4.93 -10.91 -8.54
N ARG A 17 -4.00 -11.39 -9.39
CA ARG A 17 -3.14 -10.50 -10.18
C ARG A 17 -3.95 -9.69 -11.19
N ASP A 18 -4.88 -10.33 -11.87
CA ASP A 18 -5.72 -9.67 -12.87
C ASP A 18 -6.60 -8.60 -12.22
N LEU A 19 -7.12 -8.90 -11.02
CA LEU A 19 -7.93 -7.95 -10.26
C LEU A 19 -7.09 -6.78 -9.73
N ALA A 20 -5.90 -7.06 -9.19
CA ALA A 20 -4.95 -6.04 -8.74
C ALA A 20 -4.59 -5.08 -9.89
N GLU A 21 -4.24 -5.61 -11.05
CA GLU A 21 -3.90 -4.81 -12.24
C GLU A 21 -5.07 -3.97 -12.74
N ARG A 22 -6.29 -4.51 -12.67
CA ARG A 22 -7.52 -3.77 -13.01
C ARG A 22 -7.69 -2.53 -12.13
N TYR A 23 -7.50 -2.65 -10.81
CA TYR A 23 -7.62 -1.51 -9.91
C TYR A 23 -6.46 -0.52 -10.08
N ARG A 24 -5.25 -1.00 -10.34
CA ARG A 24 -4.11 -0.14 -10.65
C ARG A 24 -4.39 0.75 -11.87
N THR A 25 -4.82 0.13 -12.96
CA THR A 25 -5.16 0.84 -14.21
C THR A 25 -6.27 1.87 -13.98
N ARG A 26 -7.35 1.48 -13.30
CA ARG A 26 -8.45 2.40 -12.98
C ARG A 26 -8.00 3.57 -12.10
N PHE A 27 -7.09 3.31 -11.15
CA PHE A 27 -6.50 4.39 -10.36
C PHE A 27 -5.73 5.36 -11.26
N ASP A 28 -4.89 4.87 -12.14
CA ASP A 28 -4.08 5.72 -13.03
C ASP A 28 -4.95 6.61 -13.94
N ASP A 29 -6.06 6.09 -14.45
CA ASP A 29 -6.99 6.83 -15.31
C ASP A 29 -7.65 8.01 -14.58
N ILE A 30 -8.08 7.82 -13.35
CA ILE A 30 -8.71 8.87 -12.53
C ILE A 30 -7.65 9.74 -11.86
N GLY A 31 -6.62 9.13 -11.29
CA GLY A 31 -5.64 9.78 -10.44
C GLY A 31 -4.85 10.90 -11.13
N ARG A 32 -4.55 10.74 -12.42
CA ARG A 32 -3.83 11.77 -13.20
C ARG A 32 -4.54 13.13 -13.17
N LYS A 33 -5.87 13.13 -13.25
CA LYS A 33 -6.68 14.35 -13.20
C LYS A 33 -6.71 15.00 -11.82
N LEU A 34 -6.36 14.23 -10.80
CA LEU A 34 -6.32 14.67 -9.40
C LEU A 34 -4.91 15.07 -8.93
N GLY A 35 -3.90 15.06 -9.82
CA GLY A 35 -2.52 15.39 -9.47
C GLY A 35 -1.70 14.20 -8.93
N PHE A 36 -2.19 12.97 -9.02
CA PHE A 36 -1.38 11.78 -8.78
C PHE A 36 -0.55 11.45 -10.03
N ARG A 37 0.72 11.04 -9.83
CA ARG A 37 1.68 10.78 -10.91
C ARG A 37 1.82 9.30 -11.27
N GLY A 38 0.86 8.48 -10.86
CA GLY A 38 0.83 7.04 -11.10
C GLY A 38 0.91 6.21 -9.83
N LEU A 39 0.66 4.92 -9.98
CA LEU A 39 0.69 3.89 -8.96
C LEU A 39 1.63 2.78 -9.40
N ASP A 40 2.80 2.72 -8.78
CA ASP A 40 3.83 1.72 -9.05
C ASP A 40 3.76 0.58 -8.02
N ILE A 41 4.06 -0.63 -8.46
CA ILE A 41 4.13 -1.81 -7.59
C ILE A 41 5.53 -2.40 -7.67
N HIS A 42 6.22 -2.49 -6.54
CA HIS A 42 7.53 -3.11 -6.38
C HIS A 42 7.38 -4.41 -5.60
N GLU A 43 7.72 -5.52 -6.22
CA GLU A 43 7.71 -6.83 -5.58
C GLU A 43 9.12 -7.20 -5.14
N ILE A 44 9.28 -7.50 -3.85
CA ILE A 44 10.52 -7.97 -3.24
C ILE A 44 10.36 -9.46 -2.96
N SER A 45 11.35 -10.26 -3.29
CA SER A 45 11.33 -11.70 -3.00
C SER A 45 11.33 -11.95 -1.50
N GLU A 46 10.58 -12.95 -1.04
CA GLU A 46 10.62 -13.39 0.35
C GLU A 46 12.04 -13.84 0.73
N SER A 47 12.48 -13.46 1.93
CA SER A 47 13.76 -13.91 2.47
C SER A 47 13.74 -15.43 2.70
N ARG A 48 14.88 -16.08 2.46
CA ARG A 48 15.11 -17.51 2.71
C ARG A 48 15.93 -17.77 3.96
N ALA A 49 16.14 -16.76 4.81
CA ALA A 49 16.85 -16.92 6.06
C ALA A 49 16.15 -17.95 6.98
N ARG A 50 16.94 -18.60 7.85
CA ARG A 50 16.47 -19.74 8.64
C ARG A 50 15.40 -19.38 9.65
N ASP A 51 15.51 -18.24 10.30
CA ASP A 51 14.61 -17.81 11.36
C ASP A 51 13.83 -16.56 10.99
N ALA A 52 12.69 -16.35 11.65
CA ALA A 52 11.81 -15.24 11.39
C ALA A 52 12.46 -13.86 11.65
N PRO A 53 13.24 -13.64 12.72
CA PRO A 53 13.94 -12.37 12.92
C PRO A 53 14.90 -12.02 11.78
N ALA A 54 15.68 -13.01 11.29
CA ALA A 54 16.59 -12.80 10.17
C ALA A 54 15.84 -12.50 8.87
N ARG A 55 14.74 -13.23 8.57
CA ARG A 55 13.90 -12.93 7.42
C ARG A 55 13.33 -11.51 7.48
N MET A 56 12.76 -11.13 8.61
CA MET A 56 12.21 -9.78 8.81
C MET A 56 13.27 -8.69 8.65
N ALA A 57 14.50 -8.92 9.11
CA ALA A 57 15.59 -7.96 9.00
C ALA A 57 16.05 -7.78 7.54
N GLU A 58 16.22 -8.88 6.80
CA GLU A 58 16.59 -8.84 5.37
C GLU A 58 15.50 -8.15 4.53
N GLU A 59 14.24 -8.55 4.71
CA GLU A 59 13.11 -7.94 4.01
C GLU A 59 12.97 -6.45 4.34
N ALA A 60 13.15 -6.07 5.61
CA ALA A 60 13.11 -4.66 6.01
C ALA A 60 14.22 -3.84 5.37
N ALA A 61 15.43 -4.39 5.24
CA ALA A 61 16.54 -3.69 4.58
C ALA A 61 16.22 -3.42 3.10
N GLU A 62 15.68 -4.41 2.38
CA GLU A 62 15.28 -4.24 0.99
C GLU A 62 14.10 -3.26 0.83
N ILE A 63 13.10 -3.34 1.71
CA ILE A 63 11.98 -2.37 1.72
C ILE A 63 12.52 -0.96 1.94
N LEU A 64 13.35 -0.74 2.96
CA LEU A 64 13.90 0.57 3.28
C LEU A 64 14.73 1.15 2.12
N ALA A 65 15.50 0.31 1.43
CA ALA A 65 16.27 0.71 0.26
C ALA A 65 15.39 1.08 -0.95
N ALA A 66 14.19 0.52 -1.03
CA ALA A 66 13.24 0.79 -2.11
C ALA A 66 12.33 2.02 -1.86
N ILE A 67 12.33 2.58 -0.63
CA ILE A 67 11.52 3.77 -0.32
C ILE A 67 12.18 5.00 -0.94
N PRO A 68 11.49 5.74 -1.84
CA PRO A 68 12.02 6.97 -2.39
C PRO A 68 12.14 8.08 -1.33
N ASP A 69 13.01 9.06 -1.59
CA ASP A 69 13.12 10.25 -0.75
C ASP A 69 11.78 11.03 -0.69
N LYS A 70 11.58 11.78 0.38
CA LYS A 70 10.38 12.61 0.60
C LYS A 70 9.08 11.80 0.52
N SER A 71 9.09 10.63 1.15
CA SER A 71 7.95 9.73 1.22
C SER A 71 7.24 9.81 2.56
N VAL A 72 5.92 9.65 2.55
CA VAL A 72 5.14 9.22 3.70
C VAL A 72 5.02 7.70 3.65
N LEU A 73 5.29 7.03 4.76
CA LEU A 73 5.23 5.58 4.87
C LEU A 73 3.93 5.14 5.54
N VAL A 74 3.21 4.25 4.87
CA VAL A 74 2.01 3.58 5.37
C VAL A 74 2.27 2.09 5.39
N THR A 75 2.02 1.44 6.51
CA THR A 75 2.14 -0.01 6.62
C THR A 75 0.77 -0.68 6.63
N MET A 76 0.67 -1.83 5.97
CA MET A 76 -0.47 -2.73 6.09
C MET A 76 -0.15 -3.74 7.18
N ASP A 77 -0.75 -3.57 8.36
CA ASP A 77 -0.47 -4.38 9.55
C ASP A 77 -1.80 -4.70 10.26
N GLU A 78 -2.03 -5.95 10.61
CA GLU A 78 -3.25 -6.39 11.33
C GLU A 78 -3.47 -5.67 12.67
N ARG A 79 -2.39 -5.12 13.26
CA ARG A 79 -2.40 -4.28 14.47
C ARG A 79 -2.62 -2.80 14.21
N GLY A 80 -2.77 -2.42 12.94
CA GLY A 80 -3.02 -1.05 12.54
C GLY A 80 -4.45 -0.58 12.85
N ASN A 81 -4.72 0.65 12.45
CA ASN A 81 -6.04 1.26 12.63
C ASN A 81 -7.02 0.79 11.54
N ASN A 82 -8.26 0.58 11.91
CA ASN A 82 -9.35 0.44 10.95
C ASN A 82 -9.72 1.84 10.44
N VAL A 83 -9.31 2.14 9.22
CA VAL A 83 -9.53 3.43 8.57
C VAL A 83 -10.64 3.26 7.55
N ASP A 84 -11.73 4.03 7.66
CA ASP A 84 -12.78 4.00 6.65
C ASP A 84 -12.32 4.63 5.32
N SER A 85 -13.02 4.31 4.24
CA SER A 85 -12.62 4.75 2.88
C SER A 85 -12.59 6.27 2.72
N ALA A 86 -13.47 7.00 3.39
CA ALA A 86 -13.51 8.45 3.34
C ALA A 86 -12.32 9.06 4.11
N ALA A 87 -11.98 8.53 5.28
CA ALA A 87 -10.79 8.93 6.04
C ALA A 87 -9.51 8.61 5.25
N PHE A 88 -9.43 7.45 4.61
CA PHE A 88 -8.30 7.08 3.76
C PHE A 88 -8.14 8.06 2.59
N ALA A 89 -9.24 8.40 1.91
CA ALA A 89 -9.24 9.41 0.85
C ALA A 89 -8.76 10.78 1.35
N ARG A 90 -9.21 11.21 2.55
CA ARG A 90 -8.75 12.46 3.17
C ARG A 90 -7.24 12.45 3.42
N HIS A 91 -6.67 11.36 3.93
CA HIS A 91 -5.20 11.24 4.09
C HIS A 91 -4.46 11.43 2.77
N LEU A 92 -4.88 10.73 1.72
CA LEU A 92 -4.26 10.86 0.39
C LEU A 92 -4.37 12.28 -0.17
N GLY A 93 -5.55 12.91 -0.04
CA GLY A 93 -5.77 14.29 -0.45
C GLY A 93 -4.87 15.26 0.30
N GLN A 94 -4.79 15.16 1.62
CA GLN A 94 -3.95 16.00 2.48
C GLN A 94 -2.46 15.88 2.12
N TRP A 95 -1.95 14.65 1.96
CA TRP A 95 -0.54 14.45 1.59
C TRP A 95 -0.22 15.03 0.21
N ARG A 96 -1.11 14.87 -0.75
CA ARG A 96 -0.99 15.47 -2.07
C ARG A 96 -0.95 17.01 -1.98
N ASP A 97 -1.85 17.60 -1.22
CA ASP A 97 -2.00 19.06 -1.08
C ASP A 97 -0.85 19.67 -0.29
N GLN A 98 -0.21 18.90 0.59
CA GLN A 98 1.04 19.24 1.28
C GLN A 98 2.29 19.05 0.41
N SER A 99 2.12 18.74 -0.88
CA SER A 99 3.21 18.53 -1.84
C SER A 99 4.16 17.39 -1.47
N ILE A 100 3.67 16.38 -0.74
CA ILE A 100 4.45 15.17 -0.48
C ILE A 100 4.73 14.47 -1.81
N ALA A 101 6.00 14.13 -2.05
CA ALA A 101 6.42 13.58 -3.33
C ALA A 101 5.87 12.17 -3.56
N ASN A 102 5.93 11.32 -2.52
CA ASN A 102 5.54 9.92 -2.62
C ASN A 102 4.73 9.48 -1.39
N ALA A 103 3.70 8.67 -1.59
CA ALA A 103 3.05 7.87 -0.54
C ALA A 103 3.37 6.40 -0.79
N VAL A 104 4.07 5.78 0.15
CA VAL A 104 4.57 4.41 0.05
C VAL A 104 3.75 3.51 0.96
N PHE A 105 3.16 2.47 0.40
CA PHE A 105 2.37 1.46 1.11
C PHE A 105 3.17 0.16 1.16
N VAL A 106 3.42 -0.34 2.36
CA VAL A 106 4.22 -1.55 2.57
C VAL A 106 3.34 -2.72 3.01
N ILE A 107 3.44 -3.83 2.30
CA ILE A 107 2.82 -5.11 2.65
C ILE A 107 3.95 -6.07 3.00
N GLY A 108 4.02 -6.49 4.26
CA GLY A 108 5.04 -7.40 4.76
C GLY A 108 4.87 -8.84 4.28
N GLY A 109 5.86 -9.67 4.56
CA GLY A 109 5.82 -11.12 4.36
C GLY A 109 5.09 -11.87 5.48
N ALA A 110 5.22 -13.20 5.48
CA ALA A 110 4.53 -14.08 6.42
C ALA A 110 4.88 -13.83 7.89
N ASP A 111 6.07 -13.33 8.17
CA ASP A 111 6.52 -13.02 9.53
C ASP A 111 6.13 -11.59 9.99
N GLY A 112 5.48 -10.80 9.13
CA GLY A 112 5.09 -9.43 9.41
C GLY A 112 6.17 -8.39 9.14
N LEU A 113 6.02 -7.21 9.72
CA LEU A 113 6.91 -6.07 9.51
C LEU A 113 7.90 -5.90 10.68
N SER A 114 9.13 -5.54 10.35
CA SER A 114 10.16 -5.29 11.35
C SER A 114 9.84 -4.07 12.23
N PRO A 115 10.36 -4.02 13.47
CA PRO A 115 10.22 -2.84 14.33
C PRO A 115 10.78 -1.55 13.69
N ASP A 116 11.80 -1.66 12.84
CA ASP A 116 12.43 -0.51 12.18
C ASP A 116 11.48 0.17 11.19
N LEU A 117 10.74 -0.62 10.42
CA LEU A 117 9.70 -0.10 9.52
C LEU A 117 8.57 0.55 10.30
N ARG A 118 8.12 -0.09 11.38
CA ARG A 118 7.05 0.43 12.24
C ARG A 118 7.42 1.76 12.90
N ARG A 119 8.68 1.98 13.27
CA ARG A 119 9.13 3.26 13.83
C ARG A 119 9.10 4.40 12.81
N LYS A 120 9.14 4.11 11.53
CA LYS A 120 9.14 5.11 10.44
C LYS A 120 7.76 5.35 9.84
N GLU A 121 6.77 4.52 10.17
CA GLU A 121 5.44 4.66 9.61
C GLU A 121 4.72 5.91 10.11
N LYS A 122 4.03 6.56 9.20
CA LYS A 122 3.12 7.66 9.51
C LYS A 122 1.72 7.15 9.86
N LEU A 123 1.37 6.00 9.30
CA LEU A 123 0.06 5.38 9.47
C LEU A 123 0.20 3.87 9.30
N ALA A 124 -0.37 3.11 10.23
CA ALA A 124 -0.58 1.67 10.07
C ALA A 124 -2.06 1.41 9.83
N ILE A 125 -2.38 0.63 8.80
CA ILE A 125 -3.76 0.32 8.39
C ILE A 125 -4.02 -1.17 8.52
N ALA A 126 -5.15 -1.53 9.16
CA ALA A 126 -5.69 -2.88 9.16
C ALA A 126 -7.01 -2.94 8.36
N PHE A 127 -7.24 -4.07 7.72
CA PHE A 127 -8.53 -4.41 7.10
C PHE A 127 -9.36 -5.31 8.04
N GLY A 128 -9.64 -4.82 9.24
CA GLY A 128 -10.29 -5.57 10.30
C GLY A 128 -9.32 -6.40 11.15
N ALA A 129 -9.87 -7.14 12.11
CA ALA A 129 -9.08 -7.96 13.04
C ALA A 129 -8.69 -9.33 12.49
N ALA A 130 -9.23 -9.74 11.35
CA ALA A 130 -8.91 -11.01 10.72
C ALA A 130 -7.57 -10.95 9.99
N THR A 131 -6.83 -12.05 10.03
CA THR A 131 -5.63 -12.22 9.21
C THR A 131 -6.01 -12.51 7.76
N TRP A 132 -5.44 -11.76 6.83
CA TRP A 132 -5.68 -11.90 5.41
C TRP A 132 -4.44 -12.41 4.67
N PRO A 133 -4.58 -13.26 3.63
CA PRO A 133 -3.47 -13.58 2.74
C PRO A 133 -2.88 -12.32 2.12
N HIS A 134 -1.55 -12.24 1.98
CA HIS A 134 -0.86 -11.05 1.44
C HIS A 134 -1.38 -10.62 0.06
N GLN A 135 -1.71 -11.57 -0.79
CA GLN A 135 -2.28 -11.30 -2.12
C GLN A 135 -3.63 -10.59 -2.01
N MET A 136 -4.48 -11.01 -1.07
CA MET A 136 -5.76 -10.37 -0.81
C MET A 136 -5.58 -8.96 -0.22
N VAL A 137 -4.65 -8.78 0.70
CA VAL A 137 -4.31 -7.44 1.23
C VAL A 137 -3.90 -6.50 0.09
N ARG A 138 -3.10 -6.99 -0.86
CA ARG A 138 -2.69 -6.19 -2.04
C ARG A 138 -3.88 -5.80 -2.89
N VAL A 139 -4.77 -6.73 -3.21
CA VAL A 139 -5.99 -6.45 -3.99
C VAL A 139 -6.87 -5.43 -3.27
N MET A 140 -7.11 -5.63 -1.97
CA MET A 140 -7.92 -4.71 -1.16
C MET A 140 -7.30 -3.32 -1.08
N LEU A 141 -5.98 -3.22 -0.92
CA LEU A 141 -5.28 -1.94 -0.93
C LEU A 141 -5.46 -1.22 -2.26
N LEU A 142 -5.24 -1.90 -3.39
CA LEU A 142 -5.38 -1.30 -4.71
C LEU A 142 -6.82 -0.86 -4.99
N GLU A 143 -7.80 -1.63 -4.52
CA GLU A 143 -9.21 -1.22 -4.56
C GLU A 143 -9.45 0.05 -3.73
N GLN A 144 -8.92 0.11 -2.51
CA GLN A 144 -9.08 1.28 -1.65
C GLN A 144 -8.36 2.52 -2.20
N LEU A 145 -7.22 2.38 -2.85
CA LEU A 145 -6.55 3.48 -3.55
C LEU A 145 -7.40 4.00 -4.71
N TYR A 146 -7.95 3.11 -5.53
CA TYR A 146 -8.90 3.48 -6.59
C TYR A 146 -10.15 4.16 -6.00
N ARG A 147 -10.75 3.57 -4.96
CA ARG A 147 -11.92 4.13 -4.27
C ARG A 147 -11.63 5.53 -3.71
N ALA A 148 -10.48 5.72 -3.08
CA ALA A 148 -10.07 7.03 -2.59
C ALA A 148 -9.95 8.07 -3.70
N ALA A 149 -9.39 7.69 -4.86
CA ALA A 149 -9.37 8.57 -6.03
C ALA A 149 -10.78 8.91 -6.52
N THR A 150 -11.71 7.95 -6.51
CA THR A 150 -13.12 8.20 -6.88
C THR A 150 -13.82 9.14 -5.90
N ILE A 151 -13.55 9.01 -4.59
CA ILE A 151 -14.09 9.93 -3.57
C ILE A 151 -13.56 11.35 -3.82
N LEU A 152 -12.25 11.50 -4.01
CA LEU A 152 -11.62 12.80 -4.27
C LEU A 152 -12.11 13.46 -5.59
N ALA A 153 -12.53 12.64 -6.56
CA ALA A 153 -13.07 13.10 -7.84
C ALA A 153 -14.58 13.38 -7.81
N GLY A 154 -15.29 13.06 -6.72
CA GLY A 154 -16.76 13.11 -6.70
C GLY A 154 -17.43 12.09 -7.63
N HIS A 155 -16.75 10.98 -7.95
CA HIS A 155 -17.24 9.95 -8.85
C HIS A 155 -18.19 8.99 -8.12
N PRO A 156 -19.30 8.51 -8.74
CA PRO A 156 -20.35 7.72 -8.08
C PRO A 156 -19.96 6.27 -7.73
N TYR A 157 -18.70 5.86 -7.89
CA TYR A 157 -18.23 4.53 -7.49
C TYR A 157 -18.39 4.29 -6.00
N HIS A 158 -18.02 5.28 -5.18
CA HIS A 158 -18.27 5.25 -3.75
C HIS A 158 -19.64 5.85 -3.45
N ARG A 159 -20.48 5.07 -2.81
CA ARG A 159 -21.78 5.53 -2.30
C ARG A 159 -21.70 5.49 -0.77
N ALA A 160 -21.77 6.65 -0.13
CA ALA A 160 -21.89 6.79 1.31
C ALA A 160 -23.30 6.50 1.78
#